data_c62882eecaf8735006cfe4293ac41dd4
#
_entry.id   c62882eecaf8735006cfe4293ac41dd4
#
_cell.length_a   1.000
_cell.length_b   1.000
_cell.length_c   1.000
_cell.angle_alpha   90.00
_cell.angle_beta   90.00
_cell.angle_gamma   90.00
#
_symmetry.space_group_name_H-M   'P 1'
#
loop_
_entity.id
_entity.type
_entity.pdbx_description
1 polymer ?
#
loop_
_entity_poly.entity_id
_entity_poly.type
_entity_poly.pdbx_seq_one_letter_code
_entity_poly.pdbx_strand_id
1 'polypeptide(L)'
;MSRITCKSCRRLGESLCGREKCAFKKRPYAPGKLDSERKHRSNSSEYGEQLRAKQKMRITYGLMEKQFAQYVKAATASHETGEGSATPAIKLARLLEARLDNIVYRSGFANTRALARQLVSHGHILVNGRRINVASHKIKIGDTISIREGSKSAKVFASLTEKLTAMAPSHVVTVNPQTLTATVAGVVREVEPMFDTQKVLEYYSR
;
A
#
# COMPACT_ATOMS: atom_id res chain seq x y z
N MET A 1 -0.94 -1.58 15.77
CA MET A 1 -1.17 -1.42 14.30
C MET A 1 -2.14 -0.27 14.08
N SER A 2 -1.80 0.69 13.23
CA SER A 2 -2.74 1.75 12.85
C SER A 2 -3.82 1.16 11.93
N ARG A 3 -4.99 0.91 12.48
CA ARG A 3 -6.14 0.39 11.72
C ARG A 3 -6.67 1.50 10.83
N ILE A 4 -6.65 1.33 9.51
CA ILE A 4 -7.25 2.28 8.58
C ILE A 4 -8.75 2.34 8.86
N THR A 5 -9.22 3.48 9.36
CA THR A 5 -10.64 3.72 9.63
C THR A 5 -11.24 4.58 8.54
N CYS A 6 -12.53 4.41 8.26
CA CYS A 6 -13.23 5.28 7.31
C CYS A 6 -13.27 6.76 7.75
N LYS A 7 -12.97 7.05 9.03
CA LYS A 7 -12.76 8.41 9.54
C LYS A 7 -11.54 9.07 8.89
N SER A 8 -10.45 8.29 8.70
CA SER A 8 -9.25 8.76 7.97
C SER A 8 -9.53 9.03 6.50
N CYS A 9 -10.29 8.14 5.82
CA CYS A 9 -10.70 8.35 4.44
C CYS A 9 -11.50 9.66 4.29
N ARG A 10 -12.48 9.88 5.15
CA ARG A 10 -13.29 11.11 5.14
C ARG A 10 -12.48 12.37 5.44
N ARG A 11 -11.47 12.29 6.32
CA ARG A 11 -10.60 13.42 6.66
C ARG A 11 -9.67 13.80 5.51
N LEU A 12 -9.18 12.81 4.77
CA LEU A 12 -8.27 13.01 3.64
C LEU A 12 -9.00 13.24 2.31
N GLY A 13 -10.34 13.05 2.27
CA GLY A 13 -11.13 13.29 1.09
C GLY A 13 -11.03 12.20 0.02
N GLU A 14 -10.55 11.00 0.39
CA GLU A 14 -10.38 9.88 -0.54
C GLU A 14 -10.60 8.52 0.12
N SER A 15 -10.98 7.51 -0.68
CA SER A 15 -11.19 6.15 -0.19
C SER A 15 -9.87 5.35 -0.13
N LEU A 16 -9.11 5.51 0.95
CA LEU A 16 -7.81 4.87 1.13
C LEU A 16 -7.89 3.43 1.68
N CYS A 17 -9.03 3.02 2.22
CA CYS A 17 -9.15 1.74 2.91
C CYS A 17 -9.34 0.54 1.97
N GLY A 18 -9.59 0.76 0.67
CA GLY A 18 -9.85 -0.28 -0.33
C GLY A 18 -11.16 -1.06 -0.11
N ARG A 19 -12.03 -0.64 0.81
CA ARG A 19 -13.31 -1.31 1.07
C ARG A 19 -14.39 -0.82 0.12
N GLU A 20 -15.20 -1.73 -0.42
CA GLU A 20 -16.35 -1.39 -1.24
C GLU A 20 -17.34 -0.49 -0.50
N LYS A 21 -17.64 -0.83 0.76
CA LYS A 21 -18.53 -0.07 1.66
C LYS A 21 -17.77 1.00 2.47
N CYS A 22 -16.90 1.79 1.80
CA CYS A 22 -16.22 2.89 2.49
C CYS A 22 -17.21 4.00 2.84
N ALA A 23 -17.16 4.49 4.10
CA ALA A 23 -18.04 5.56 4.55
C ALA A 23 -17.81 6.90 3.80
N PHE A 24 -16.65 7.10 3.19
CA PHE A 24 -16.38 8.25 2.32
C PHE A 24 -17.31 8.28 1.09
N LYS A 25 -17.64 7.12 0.51
CA LYS A 25 -18.54 7.03 -0.65
C LYS A 25 -19.96 7.51 -0.33
N LYS A 26 -20.42 7.30 0.92
CA LYS A 26 -21.74 7.77 1.39
C LYS A 26 -21.71 9.18 1.97
N ARG A 27 -20.59 9.58 2.58
CA ARG A 27 -20.43 10.85 3.29
C ARG A 27 -19.10 11.49 2.93
N PRO A 28 -18.99 12.18 1.76
CA PRO A 28 -17.74 12.73 1.22
C PRO A 28 -17.28 14.02 1.91
N TYR A 29 -17.51 14.15 3.19
CA TYR A 29 -17.12 15.32 3.99
C TYR A 29 -16.37 14.88 5.25
N ALA A 30 -15.54 15.78 5.78
CA ALA A 30 -14.73 15.53 6.98
C ALA A 30 -15.62 15.14 8.18
N PRO A 31 -15.16 14.22 9.05
CA PRO A 31 -15.90 13.86 10.26
C PRO A 31 -15.91 15.02 11.26
N GLY A 32 -17.00 15.19 11.97
CA GLY A 32 -17.22 16.22 12.97
C GLY A 32 -18.65 16.72 12.99
N LYS A 33 -18.93 17.75 13.77
CA LYS A 33 -20.24 18.42 13.81
C LYS A 33 -20.46 19.17 12.48
N LEU A 34 -21.61 18.96 11.85
CA LEU A 34 -21.99 19.59 10.59
C LEU A 34 -22.56 21.01 10.79
N ASP A 35 -23.09 21.26 11.97
CA ASP A 35 -23.95 22.41 12.27
C ASP A 35 -23.21 23.73 12.57
N SER A 36 -21.89 23.81 12.29
CA SER A 36 -21.25 25.10 12.40
C SER A 36 -21.32 25.85 11.07
N GLU A 37 -22.25 26.74 10.92
CA GLU A 37 -22.37 27.71 9.84
C GLU A 37 -21.09 28.54 9.59
N ARG A 38 -20.14 28.46 10.51
CA ARG A 38 -18.85 29.18 10.51
C ARG A 38 -17.67 28.39 9.93
N LYS A 39 -17.88 27.33 9.17
CA LYS A 39 -16.79 26.69 8.43
C LYS A 39 -16.39 27.53 7.22
N HIS A 40 -15.69 28.63 7.46
CA HIS A 40 -14.94 29.26 6.40
C HIS A 40 -13.97 28.20 5.80
N ARG A 41 -14.04 28.02 4.49
CA ARG A 41 -13.02 27.27 3.76
C ARG A 41 -11.72 28.05 3.87
N SER A 42 -10.90 27.75 4.88
CA SER A 42 -9.54 28.26 4.93
C SER A 42 -8.75 27.66 3.79
N ASN A 43 -8.02 28.48 3.05
CA ASN A 43 -7.06 28.01 2.07
C ASN A 43 -6.07 27.09 2.77
N SER A 44 -5.79 25.95 2.15
CA SER A 44 -4.80 25.02 2.69
C SER A 44 -3.42 25.68 2.62
N SER A 45 -2.70 25.75 3.73
CA SER A 45 -1.30 26.17 3.71
C SER A 45 -0.46 25.11 3.01
N GLU A 46 0.68 25.50 2.46
CA GLU A 46 1.66 24.58 1.85
C GLU A 46 2.02 23.41 2.79
N TYR A 47 2.32 23.74 4.05
CA TYR A 47 2.54 22.72 5.09
C TYR A 47 1.35 21.77 5.24
N GLY A 48 0.13 22.28 5.21
CA GLY A 48 -1.09 21.49 5.30
C GLY A 48 -1.25 20.51 4.13
N GLU A 49 -0.84 20.91 2.93
CA GLU A 49 -0.85 20.04 1.75
C GLU A 49 0.21 18.96 1.82
N GLN A 50 1.43 19.32 2.19
CA GLN A 50 2.53 18.38 2.40
C GLN A 50 2.18 17.34 3.48
N LEU A 51 1.59 17.79 4.60
CA LEU A 51 1.11 16.92 5.66
C LEU A 51 0.01 15.95 5.16
N ARG A 52 -0.93 16.44 4.35
CA ARG A 52 -1.99 15.58 3.75
C ARG A 52 -1.39 14.54 2.82
N ALA A 53 -0.48 14.92 1.93
CA ALA A 53 0.21 14.01 1.01
C ALA A 53 0.96 12.91 1.79
N LYS A 54 1.72 13.29 2.82
CA LYS A 54 2.38 12.34 3.73
C LYS A 54 1.39 11.40 4.40
N GLN A 55 0.35 11.90 5.01
CA GLN A 55 -0.64 11.09 5.71
C GLN A 55 -1.39 10.15 4.76
N LYS A 56 -1.71 10.60 3.56
CA LYS A 56 -2.33 9.80 2.52
C LYS A 56 -1.47 8.58 2.19
N MET A 57 -0.21 8.78 1.84
CA MET A 57 0.72 7.71 1.51
C MET A 57 0.94 6.75 2.69
N ARG A 58 1.29 7.28 3.86
CA ARG A 58 1.51 6.50 5.08
C ARG A 58 0.31 5.61 5.45
N ILE A 59 -0.90 6.16 5.41
CA ILE A 59 -2.13 5.45 5.77
C ILE A 59 -2.46 4.36 4.75
N THR A 60 -2.29 4.63 3.45
CA THR A 60 -2.55 3.65 2.39
C THR A 60 -1.68 2.40 2.55
N TYR A 61 -0.40 2.56 2.86
CA TYR A 61 0.49 1.42 3.14
C TYR A 61 0.37 0.88 4.59
N GLY A 62 -0.49 1.47 5.43
CA GLY A 62 -0.72 1.01 6.80
C GLY A 62 0.50 1.13 7.72
N LEU A 63 1.38 2.12 7.50
CA LEU A 63 2.63 2.28 8.23
C LEU A 63 2.48 3.20 9.44
N MET A 64 3.32 2.96 10.46
CA MET A 64 3.50 3.88 11.56
C MET A 64 4.46 5.01 11.15
N GLU A 65 4.37 6.17 11.81
CA GLU A 65 5.17 7.34 11.46
C GLU A 65 6.69 7.04 11.46
N LYS A 66 7.19 6.42 12.52
CA LYS A 66 8.63 6.07 12.63
C LYS A 66 9.09 5.17 11.47
N GLN A 67 8.30 4.16 11.10
CA GLN A 67 8.62 3.28 9.97
C GLN A 67 8.61 4.04 8.65
N PHE A 68 7.61 4.90 8.44
CA PHE A 68 7.50 5.67 7.20
C PHE A 68 8.68 6.63 7.04
N ALA A 69 9.05 7.36 8.11
CA ALA A 69 10.22 8.23 8.13
C ALA A 69 11.53 7.48 7.79
N GLN A 70 11.69 6.24 8.28
CA GLN A 70 12.84 5.40 7.92
C GLN A 70 12.88 5.07 6.42
N TYR A 71 11.74 4.79 5.77
CA TYR A 71 11.69 4.56 4.33
C TYR A 71 12.04 5.83 3.55
N VAL A 72 11.55 7.00 3.98
CA VAL A 72 11.90 8.27 3.34
C VAL A 72 13.40 8.53 3.49
N LYS A 73 13.96 8.40 4.70
CA LYS A 73 15.39 8.55 4.94
C LYS A 73 16.23 7.60 4.09
N ALA A 74 15.83 6.34 3.97
CA ALA A 74 16.52 5.38 3.13
C ALA A 74 16.46 5.74 1.63
N ALA A 75 15.33 6.30 1.17
CA ALA A 75 15.16 6.72 -0.21
C ALA A 75 16.01 7.98 -0.56
N THR A 76 16.19 8.89 0.41
CA THR A 76 17.00 10.12 0.23
C THR A 76 18.48 9.89 0.44
N ALA A 77 18.87 8.95 1.32
CA ALA A 77 20.29 8.70 1.64
C ALA A 77 21.06 7.96 0.53
N SER A 78 20.39 7.23 -0.35
CA SER A 78 21.04 6.46 -1.41
C SER A 78 21.40 7.40 -2.58
N HIS A 79 22.57 8.02 -2.52
CA HIS A 79 23.18 8.72 -3.65
C HIS A 79 23.75 7.70 -4.65
N GLU A 80 22.90 7.18 -5.50
CA GLU A 80 23.39 6.53 -6.73
C GLU A 80 23.64 7.64 -7.75
N THR A 81 24.90 8.01 -7.91
CA THR A 81 25.38 8.94 -8.95
C THR A 81 25.63 8.15 -10.22
N GLY A 82 24.74 8.22 -11.18
CA GLY A 82 24.89 7.57 -12.49
C GLY A 82 23.75 7.97 -13.42
N GLU A 83 24.01 7.95 -14.71
CA GLU A 83 22.97 8.09 -15.73
C GLU A 83 21.95 6.96 -15.56
N GLY A 84 20.66 7.31 -15.34
CA GLY A 84 19.59 6.36 -15.03
C GLY A 84 19.29 6.19 -13.53
N SER A 85 19.92 6.97 -12.65
CA SER A 85 19.62 6.95 -11.21
C SER A 85 18.16 7.29 -10.95
N ALA A 86 17.46 6.39 -10.23
CA ALA A 86 16.06 6.61 -9.88
C ALA A 86 15.93 7.81 -8.92
N THR A 87 14.97 8.68 -9.17
CA THR A 87 14.68 9.80 -8.28
C THR A 87 14.32 9.30 -6.87
N PRO A 88 14.55 10.10 -5.80
CA PRO A 88 14.15 9.71 -4.43
C PRO A 88 12.67 9.32 -4.34
N ALA A 89 11.80 9.94 -5.15
CA ALA A 89 10.38 9.61 -5.26
C ALA A 89 10.16 8.18 -5.74
N ILE A 90 10.85 7.76 -6.81
CA ILE A 90 10.77 6.40 -7.35
C ILE A 90 11.41 5.40 -6.38
N LYS A 91 12.53 5.76 -5.74
CA LYS A 91 13.18 4.91 -4.73
C LYS A 91 12.23 4.65 -3.55
N LEU A 92 11.55 5.68 -3.06
CA LEU A 92 10.56 5.54 -2.00
C LEU A 92 9.41 4.61 -2.43
N ALA A 93 8.86 4.81 -3.62
CA ALA A 93 7.81 3.94 -4.15
C ALA A 93 8.28 2.48 -4.25
N ARG A 94 9.47 2.23 -4.78
CA ARG A 94 10.07 0.88 -4.86
C ARG A 94 10.21 0.22 -3.49
N LEU A 95 10.68 0.95 -2.50
CA LEU A 95 10.83 0.43 -1.14
C LEU A 95 9.49 0.08 -0.50
N LEU A 96 8.44 0.86 -0.73
CA LEU A 96 7.10 0.60 -0.21
C LEU A 96 6.41 -0.54 -0.96
N GLU A 97 6.55 -0.60 -2.27
CA GLU A 97 5.94 -1.62 -3.10
C GLU A 97 6.64 -2.99 -2.95
N ALA A 98 7.95 -3.03 -2.67
CA ALA A 98 8.70 -4.28 -2.46
C ALA A 98 8.36 -5.00 -1.13
N ARG A 99 7.46 -4.48 -0.32
CA ARG A 99 7.03 -5.12 0.93
C ARG A 99 6.13 -6.31 0.65
N LEU A 100 6.31 -7.39 1.40
CA LEU A 100 5.52 -8.61 1.24
C LEU A 100 4.01 -8.36 1.38
N ASP A 101 3.57 -7.56 2.37
CA ASP A 101 2.16 -7.24 2.54
C ASP A 101 1.55 -6.54 1.32
N ASN A 102 2.33 -5.68 0.67
CA ASN A 102 1.88 -4.97 -0.51
C ASN A 102 1.90 -5.87 -1.76
N ILE A 103 2.91 -6.72 -1.93
CA ILE A 103 2.95 -7.67 -3.06
C ILE A 103 1.77 -8.67 -2.97
N VAL A 104 1.43 -9.16 -1.77
CA VAL A 104 0.25 -10.01 -1.54
C VAL A 104 -1.05 -9.29 -1.91
N TYR A 105 -1.13 -7.98 -1.68
CA TYR A 105 -2.25 -7.17 -2.15
C TYR A 105 -2.24 -7.02 -3.68
N ARG A 106 -1.08 -6.72 -4.28
CA ARG A 106 -0.91 -6.57 -5.73
C ARG A 106 -1.16 -7.85 -6.52
N SER A 107 -0.84 -9.01 -5.94
CA SER A 107 -1.16 -10.32 -6.54
C SER A 107 -2.65 -10.69 -6.47
N GLY A 108 -3.48 -9.86 -5.83
CA GLY A 108 -4.91 -10.13 -5.69
C GLY A 108 -5.26 -11.17 -4.62
N PHE A 109 -4.29 -11.71 -3.87
CA PHE A 109 -4.56 -12.67 -2.78
C PHE A 109 -5.34 -12.03 -1.63
N ALA A 110 -5.40 -10.73 -1.57
CA ALA A 110 -6.18 -9.98 -0.60
C ALA A 110 -6.84 -8.76 -1.23
N ASN A 111 -8.11 -8.51 -0.92
CA ASN A 111 -8.86 -7.36 -1.45
C ASN A 111 -8.41 -6.02 -0.84
N THR A 112 -7.66 -6.03 0.25
CA THR A 112 -7.17 -4.81 0.92
C THR A 112 -5.77 -5.03 1.47
N ARG A 113 -4.94 -3.97 1.51
CA ARG A 113 -3.60 -4.00 2.13
C ARG A 113 -3.64 -4.43 3.60
N ALA A 114 -4.71 -4.08 4.33
CA ALA A 114 -4.91 -4.50 5.72
C ALA A 114 -5.13 -6.02 5.85
N LEU A 115 -5.92 -6.61 4.96
CA LEU A 115 -6.12 -8.06 4.89
C LEU A 115 -4.84 -8.78 4.47
N ALA A 116 -4.13 -8.27 3.45
CA ALA A 116 -2.84 -8.80 3.02
C ALA A 116 -1.85 -8.90 4.18
N ARG A 117 -1.73 -7.82 4.95
CA ARG A 117 -0.88 -7.80 6.15
C ARG A 117 -1.31 -8.81 7.21
N GLN A 118 -2.61 -9.00 7.41
CA GLN A 118 -3.14 -10.00 8.33
C GLN A 118 -2.81 -11.42 7.85
N LEU A 119 -2.98 -11.72 6.57
CA LEU A 119 -2.63 -13.02 5.99
C LEU A 119 -1.15 -13.34 6.16
N VAL A 120 -0.27 -12.37 5.93
CA VAL A 120 1.17 -12.54 6.15
C VAL A 120 1.47 -12.80 7.62
N SER A 121 0.96 -11.95 8.54
CA SER A 121 1.25 -12.10 9.98
C SER A 121 0.72 -13.39 10.60
N HIS A 122 -0.37 -13.93 10.06
CA HIS A 122 -0.93 -15.22 10.47
C HIS A 122 -0.17 -16.41 9.81
N GLY A 123 0.74 -16.13 8.86
CA GLY A 123 1.59 -17.13 8.24
C GLY A 123 0.86 -18.01 7.23
N HIS A 124 -0.12 -17.43 6.51
CA HIS A 124 -0.81 -18.07 5.39
C HIS A 124 0.00 -18.00 4.09
N ILE A 125 1.06 -17.20 4.06
CA ILE A 125 1.85 -16.89 2.88
C ILE A 125 3.22 -17.56 2.97
N LEU A 126 3.66 -18.14 1.86
CA LEU A 126 5.00 -18.69 1.65
C LEU A 126 5.74 -17.83 0.63
N VAL A 127 7.02 -17.62 0.84
CA VAL A 127 7.95 -17.02 -0.13
C VAL A 127 9.03 -18.04 -0.44
N ASN A 128 9.18 -18.40 -1.70
CA ASN A 128 10.10 -19.46 -2.16
C ASN A 128 9.96 -20.76 -1.33
N GLY A 129 8.72 -21.16 -1.03
CA GLY A 129 8.39 -22.33 -0.24
C GLY A 129 8.55 -22.18 1.29
N ARG A 130 9.09 -21.06 1.78
CA ARG A 130 9.30 -20.81 3.21
C ARG A 130 8.20 -19.94 3.79
N ARG A 131 7.70 -20.30 4.97
CA ARG A 131 6.71 -19.50 5.70
C ARG A 131 7.32 -18.21 6.24
N ILE A 132 6.76 -17.06 5.85
CA ILE A 132 7.17 -15.75 6.36
C ILE A 132 5.98 -15.06 7.00
N ASN A 133 6.16 -14.57 8.24
CA ASN A 133 5.15 -13.85 9.01
C ASN A 133 5.45 -12.36 9.18
N VAL A 134 6.57 -11.89 8.59
CA VAL A 134 7.01 -10.50 8.66
C VAL A 134 6.46 -9.73 7.46
N ALA A 135 5.49 -8.86 7.68
CA ALA A 135 4.83 -8.07 6.62
C ALA A 135 5.79 -7.08 5.91
N SER A 136 6.83 -6.63 6.60
CA SER A 136 7.86 -5.74 6.03
C SER A 136 8.98 -6.47 5.30
N HIS A 137 8.89 -7.79 5.15
CA HIS A 137 9.88 -8.57 4.40
C HIS A 137 10.01 -8.02 2.98
N LYS A 138 11.26 -7.77 2.57
CA LYS A 138 11.57 -7.17 1.27
C LYS A 138 11.65 -8.28 0.21
N ILE A 139 10.78 -8.23 -0.75
CA ILE A 139 10.69 -9.16 -1.86
C ILE A 139 11.59 -8.68 -3.01
N LYS A 140 12.23 -9.63 -3.69
CA LYS A 140 13.08 -9.39 -4.86
C LYS A 140 12.39 -9.84 -6.15
N ILE A 141 12.90 -9.39 -7.28
CA ILE A 141 12.48 -9.88 -8.59
C ILE A 141 12.84 -11.37 -8.69
N GLY A 142 11.92 -12.18 -9.22
CA GLY A 142 12.06 -13.63 -9.32
C GLY A 142 11.54 -14.41 -8.11
N ASP A 143 11.26 -13.74 -6.97
CA ASP A 143 10.67 -14.43 -5.83
C ASP A 143 9.26 -14.94 -6.16
N THR A 144 8.97 -16.16 -5.70
CA THR A 144 7.66 -16.80 -5.84
C THR A 144 6.90 -16.74 -4.54
N ILE A 145 5.69 -16.22 -4.60
CA ILE A 145 4.78 -16.09 -3.46
C ILE A 145 3.63 -17.07 -3.66
N SER A 146 3.34 -17.89 -2.65
CA SER A 146 2.26 -18.87 -2.70
C SER A 146 1.46 -18.89 -1.40
N ILE A 147 0.26 -19.45 -1.48
CA ILE A 147 -0.59 -19.67 -0.30
C ILE A 147 -0.22 -21.04 0.28
N ARG A 148 -0.04 -21.08 1.61
CA ARG A 148 0.21 -22.32 2.34
C ARG A 148 -0.92 -23.33 2.08
N GLU A 149 -0.60 -24.60 1.80
CA GLU A 149 -1.57 -25.63 1.44
C GLU A 149 -2.69 -25.81 2.48
N GLY A 150 -2.35 -25.94 3.74
CA GLY A 150 -3.35 -26.04 4.82
C GLY A 150 -4.21 -24.79 5.03
N SER A 151 -3.93 -23.70 4.30
CA SER A 151 -4.74 -22.48 4.36
C SER A 151 -5.68 -22.33 3.15
N LYS A 152 -5.46 -23.09 2.06
CA LYS A 152 -6.25 -22.98 0.81
C LYS A 152 -7.75 -23.22 1.04
N SER A 153 -8.11 -24.11 1.98
CA SER A 153 -9.49 -24.43 2.35
C SER A 153 -10.19 -23.35 3.19
N ALA A 154 -9.46 -22.32 3.64
CA ALA A 154 -10.06 -21.27 4.46
C ALA A 154 -11.06 -20.41 3.65
N LYS A 155 -12.15 -20.00 4.27
CA LYS A 155 -13.23 -19.17 3.66
C LYS A 155 -12.71 -17.90 2.96
N VAL A 156 -11.57 -17.37 3.41
CA VAL A 156 -10.95 -16.16 2.82
C VAL A 156 -10.47 -16.41 1.39
N PHE A 157 -10.11 -17.66 1.06
CA PHE A 157 -9.59 -18.05 -0.25
C PHE A 157 -10.61 -18.78 -1.14
N ALA A 158 -11.82 -19.05 -0.65
CA ALA A 158 -12.82 -19.84 -1.37
C ALA A 158 -13.20 -19.26 -2.75
N SER A 159 -13.26 -17.94 -2.90
CA SER A 159 -13.57 -17.24 -4.17
C SER A 159 -12.33 -16.63 -4.83
N LEU A 160 -11.13 -17.10 -4.48
CA LEU A 160 -9.90 -16.43 -4.93
C LEU A 160 -9.58 -16.74 -6.40
N THR A 161 -9.77 -17.99 -6.83
CA THR A 161 -9.53 -18.40 -8.22
C THR A 161 -10.36 -17.61 -9.22
N GLU A 162 -11.67 -17.44 -8.94
CA GLU A 162 -12.58 -16.65 -9.78
C GLU A 162 -12.13 -15.18 -9.87
N LYS A 163 -11.69 -14.61 -8.76
CA LYS A 163 -11.20 -13.23 -8.72
C LYS A 163 -9.89 -13.04 -9.47
N LEU A 164 -8.98 -14.00 -9.36
CA LEU A 164 -7.68 -13.94 -10.04
C LEU A 164 -7.83 -14.10 -11.55
N THR A 165 -8.77 -14.91 -12.02
CA THR A 165 -9.07 -15.04 -13.47
C THR A 165 -9.68 -13.77 -14.05
N ALA A 166 -10.47 -13.02 -13.26
CA ALA A 166 -11.05 -11.74 -13.67
C ALA A 166 -10.10 -10.54 -13.52
N MET A 167 -8.93 -10.71 -12.90
CA MET A 167 -8.00 -9.65 -12.62
C MET A 167 -7.13 -9.33 -13.85
N ALA A 168 -7.00 -8.04 -14.17
CA ALA A 168 -6.11 -7.59 -15.22
C ALA A 168 -4.64 -7.90 -14.88
N PRO A 169 -3.82 -8.29 -15.86
CA PRO A 169 -2.39 -8.57 -15.64
C PRO A 169 -1.65 -7.33 -15.16
N SER A 170 -0.77 -7.52 -14.18
CA SER A 170 0.09 -6.47 -13.64
C SER A 170 1.51 -6.64 -14.16
N HIS A 171 2.19 -5.53 -14.52
CA HIS A 171 3.59 -5.57 -14.93
C HIS A 171 4.57 -5.87 -13.77
N VAL A 172 4.11 -5.80 -12.54
CA VAL A 172 4.92 -6.07 -11.33
C VAL A 172 4.86 -7.53 -10.92
N VAL A 173 3.67 -8.15 -11.04
CA VAL A 173 3.41 -9.50 -10.53
C VAL A 173 2.65 -10.30 -11.56
N THR A 174 3.19 -11.46 -11.92
CA THR A 174 2.51 -12.47 -12.74
C THR A 174 1.87 -13.49 -11.81
N VAL A 175 0.57 -13.71 -11.97
CA VAL A 175 -0.21 -14.61 -11.09
C VAL A 175 -0.72 -15.80 -11.87
N ASN A 176 -0.54 -17.00 -11.32
CA ASN A 176 -1.15 -18.23 -11.82
C ASN A 176 -2.37 -18.56 -10.94
N PRO A 177 -3.61 -18.45 -11.49
CA PRO A 177 -4.83 -18.67 -10.73
C PRO A 177 -5.02 -20.14 -10.30
N GLN A 178 -4.50 -21.10 -11.07
CA GLN A 178 -4.69 -22.52 -10.80
C GLN A 178 -3.84 -23.01 -9.62
N THR A 179 -2.57 -22.60 -9.60
CA THR A 179 -1.62 -23.00 -8.55
C THR A 179 -1.67 -22.08 -7.33
N LEU A 180 -2.37 -20.91 -7.43
CA LEU A 180 -2.38 -19.84 -6.43
C LEU A 180 -0.96 -19.37 -6.08
N THR A 181 -0.15 -19.21 -7.12
CA THR A 181 1.21 -18.70 -7.03
C THR A 181 1.34 -17.38 -7.78
N ALA A 182 2.17 -16.51 -7.25
CA ALA A 182 2.48 -15.23 -7.85
C ALA A 182 4.00 -15.08 -7.93
N THR A 183 4.51 -14.71 -9.10
CA THR A 183 5.93 -14.46 -9.32
C THR A 183 6.14 -12.96 -9.54
N VAL A 184 7.15 -12.40 -8.89
CA VAL A 184 7.50 -10.99 -9.04
C VAL A 184 8.30 -10.81 -10.33
N ALA A 185 7.66 -10.21 -11.34
CA ALA A 185 8.24 -10.03 -12.68
C ALA A 185 9.07 -8.75 -12.81
N GLY A 186 8.80 -7.74 -12.01
CA GLY A 186 9.48 -6.45 -12.17
C GLY A 186 9.39 -5.53 -10.96
N VAL A 187 10.10 -4.41 -11.05
CA VAL A 187 10.02 -3.33 -10.08
C VAL A 187 9.07 -2.23 -10.55
N VAL A 188 8.52 -1.52 -9.60
CA VAL A 188 7.73 -0.32 -9.89
C VAL A 188 8.62 0.72 -10.58
N ARG A 189 8.23 1.14 -11.77
CA ARG A 189 8.94 2.15 -12.57
C ARG A 189 8.40 3.55 -12.30
N GLU A 190 7.12 3.66 -11.99
CA GLU A 190 6.41 4.91 -11.79
C GLU A 190 5.69 4.92 -10.45
N VAL A 191 5.54 6.11 -9.87
CA VAL A 191 4.75 6.31 -8.67
C VAL A 191 3.26 6.27 -9.04
N GLU A 192 2.43 5.64 -8.23
CA GLU A 192 0.97 5.70 -8.44
C GLU A 192 0.50 7.16 -8.51
N PRO A 193 -0.29 7.54 -9.53
CA PRO A 193 -0.71 8.93 -9.74
C PRO A 193 -1.50 9.53 -8.57
N MET A 194 -2.05 8.67 -7.69
CA MET A 194 -2.73 9.12 -6.50
C MET A 194 -1.80 9.72 -5.43
N PHE A 195 -0.46 9.52 -5.52
CA PHE A 195 0.49 9.99 -4.53
C PHE A 195 1.36 11.13 -5.06
N ASP A 196 1.29 12.27 -4.39
CA ASP A 196 2.23 13.38 -4.58
C ASP A 196 3.48 13.12 -3.73
N THR A 197 4.41 12.35 -4.29
CA THR A 197 5.63 11.94 -3.59
C THR A 197 6.58 13.12 -3.39
N GLN A 198 6.55 14.12 -4.28
CA GLN A 198 7.36 15.32 -4.15
C GLN A 198 7.01 16.06 -2.85
N LYS A 199 5.72 16.33 -2.61
CA LYS A 199 5.27 16.96 -1.36
C LYS A 199 5.62 16.14 -0.11
N VAL A 200 5.68 14.81 -0.23
CA VAL A 200 6.12 13.94 0.88
C VAL A 200 7.60 14.16 1.18
N LEU A 201 8.46 14.23 0.16
CA LEU A 201 9.89 14.46 0.34
C LEU A 201 10.15 15.85 0.92
N GLU A 202 9.47 16.88 0.42
CA GLU A 202 9.54 18.25 0.93
C GLU A 202 9.16 18.35 2.41
N TYR A 203 8.13 17.59 2.83
CA TYR A 203 7.74 17.54 4.25
C TYR A 203 8.87 17.05 5.17
N TYR A 204 9.70 16.10 4.71
CA TYR A 204 10.80 15.54 5.51
C TYR A 204 12.14 16.22 5.29
N SER A 205 12.26 17.14 4.34
CA SER A 205 13.47 17.95 4.09
C SER A 205 13.55 19.19 4.96
N ARG A 206 12.48 19.51 5.68
CA ARG A 206 12.41 20.68 6.60
C ARG A 206 13.11 20.43 7.92
#